data_e21cd3675fb3fdaa2f0ed5f75460173b
#
_entry.id   e21cd3675fb3fdaa2f0ed5f75460173b
#
_cell.length_a   1.000
_cell.length_b   1.000
_cell.length_c   1.000
_cell.angle_alpha   90.00
_cell.angle_beta   90.00
_cell.angle_gamma   90.00
#
_symmetry.space_group_name_H-M   'P 1'
#
loop_
_entity.id
_entity.type
_entity.pdbx_description
1 polymer ?
#
loop_
_entity_poly.entity_id
_entity_poly.type
_entity_poly.pdbx_seq_one_letter_code
_entity_poly.pdbx_strand_id
1 'polypeptide(L)'
;MPKQNLSVEIPEVNRRRNAKLISAFFGLDNSLPFRSIALWRSAPGKEGMPLVFSHEIDPTSLDISDFRITTAKGETLYPSFVTYAPALEAFELRTVLLIGEFGNYPDNEPKKIEIVGELKSRDGQNFFGQNVSVTSLIEGPFISYAEYFDFENSYPYNESEREKDCPRAETAIVVRIVWAGGVRAADGQELGDRDLKRFRIRMTSGKKTWTAFPYQIADIDDNDNNIDLCISEKGIPKFVEVEANTAIDPRGDANPYTKKEILSRW
;
A
#
# COMPACT_ATOMS: atom_id res chain seq x y z
N MET A 1 6.02 -21.18 -13.45
CA MET A 1 6.50 -19.95 -12.81
C MET A 1 7.61 -20.34 -11.86
N PRO A 2 8.79 -19.73 -11.86
CA PRO A 2 9.82 -20.02 -10.87
C PRO A 2 9.28 -19.56 -9.49
N LYS A 3 9.38 -20.44 -8.51
CA LYS A 3 9.09 -20.09 -7.12
C LYS A 3 10.17 -19.10 -6.68
N GLN A 4 9.85 -17.81 -6.60
CA GLN A 4 10.71 -16.85 -5.95
C GLN A 4 10.86 -17.25 -4.49
N ASN A 5 12.11 -17.31 -4.05
CA ASN A 5 12.44 -17.71 -2.68
C ASN A 5 12.19 -16.49 -1.77
N LEU A 6 10.95 -16.29 -1.34
CA LEU A 6 10.47 -15.16 -0.52
C LEU A 6 10.88 -15.28 0.95
N SER A 7 11.97 -15.98 1.26
CA SER A 7 12.48 -16.10 2.64
C SER A 7 13.30 -14.87 3.04
N VAL A 8 12.62 -13.74 3.22
CA VAL A 8 13.20 -12.59 3.93
C VAL A 8 13.00 -12.81 5.42
N GLU A 9 14.07 -12.77 6.22
CA GLU A 9 13.96 -12.84 7.68
C GLU A 9 13.15 -11.65 8.19
N ILE A 10 12.13 -11.94 9.01
CA ILE A 10 11.25 -10.91 9.58
C ILE A 10 11.95 -10.29 10.79
N PRO A 11 12.16 -8.98 10.81
CA PRO A 11 12.86 -8.32 11.91
C PRO A 11 12.11 -8.42 13.24
N GLU A 12 12.86 -8.49 14.32
CA GLU A 12 12.34 -8.66 15.68
C GLU A 12 11.42 -7.50 16.15
N VAL A 13 11.64 -6.30 15.65
CA VAL A 13 10.83 -5.10 16.02
C VAL A 13 9.40 -5.17 15.50
N ASN A 14 9.16 -5.73 14.32
CA ASN A 14 7.81 -5.92 13.80
C ASN A 14 7.00 -6.94 14.63
N ARG A 15 7.67 -7.92 15.26
CA ARG A 15 7.03 -8.90 16.16
C ARG A 15 6.41 -8.27 17.41
N ARG A 16 6.77 -7.04 17.77
CA ARG A 16 6.26 -6.34 18.96
C ARG A 16 5.00 -5.53 18.73
N ARG A 17 4.60 -5.34 17.48
CA ARG A 17 3.37 -4.61 17.15
C ARG A 17 2.26 -5.60 16.85
N ASN A 18 1.07 -5.33 17.34
CA ASN A 18 -0.11 -6.14 16.99
C ASN A 18 -0.44 -5.95 15.51
N ALA A 19 -0.64 -7.03 14.81
CA ALA A 19 -1.12 -7.04 13.44
C ALA A 19 -2.46 -6.31 13.33
N LYS A 20 -2.63 -5.47 12.30
CA LYS A 20 -3.85 -4.68 12.07
C LYS A 20 -4.20 -4.63 10.59
N LEU A 21 -5.48 -4.77 10.29
CA LEU A 21 -6.07 -4.27 9.05
C LEU A 21 -6.17 -2.75 9.16
N ILE A 22 -5.53 -2.00 8.25
CA ILE A 22 -5.38 -0.54 8.35
C ILE A 22 -6.42 0.18 7.53
N SER A 23 -6.63 -0.22 6.28
CA SER A 23 -7.56 0.44 5.36
C SER A 23 -8.14 -0.53 4.34
N ALA A 24 -9.29 -0.14 3.83
CA ALA A 24 -9.92 -0.71 2.64
C ALA A 24 -10.42 0.46 1.80
N PHE A 25 -10.16 0.44 0.51
CA PHE A 25 -10.49 1.52 -0.42
C PHE A 25 -11.32 0.98 -1.57
N PHE A 26 -12.55 1.48 -1.71
CA PHE A 26 -13.41 1.15 -2.86
C PHE A 26 -13.01 2.00 -4.05
N GLY A 27 -11.89 1.66 -4.69
CA GLY A 27 -11.28 2.49 -5.73
C GLY A 27 -11.89 2.34 -7.11
N LEU A 28 -12.57 1.22 -7.41
CA LEU A 28 -13.17 0.93 -8.71
C LEU A 28 -14.51 0.24 -8.57
N ASP A 29 -15.54 0.84 -9.16
CA ASP A 29 -16.89 0.30 -9.30
C ASP A 29 -17.10 -0.13 -10.76
N ASN A 30 -17.24 -1.43 -11.01
CA ASN A 30 -17.44 -2.04 -12.34
C ASN A 30 -16.43 -1.58 -13.41
N SER A 31 -15.19 -1.28 -13.03
CA SER A 31 -14.24 -0.51 -13.85
C SER A 31 -12.83 -1.08 -13.88
N LEU A 32 -12.60 -2.31 -13.39
CA LEU A 32 -11.29 -2.94 -13.55
C LEU A 32 -10.93 -3.02 -15.06
N PRO A 33 -9.75 -2.52 -15.46
CA PRO A 33 -9.39 -2.41 -16.86
C PRO A 33 -9.19 -3.78 -17.52
N PHE A 34 -9.26 -3.84 -18.84
CA PHE A 34 -9.10 -5.09 -19.59
C PHE A 34 -7.77 -5.81 -19.27
N ARG A 35 -6.69 -5.07 -18.99
CA ARG A 35 -5.40 -5.65 -18.60
C ARG A 35 -5.47 -6.50 -17.33
N SER A 36 -6.45 -6.30 -16.45
CA SER A 36 -6.65 -7.11 -15.24
C SER A 36 -6.95 -8.58 -15.52
N ILE A 37 -7.21 -8.94 -16.78
CA ILE A 37 -7.29 -10.35 -17.23
C ILE A 37 -6.00 -11.14 -16.88
N ALA A 38 -4.86 -10.45 -16.78
CA ALA A 38 -3.60 -11.06 -16.37
C ALA A 38 -3.59 -11.50 -14.89
N LEU A 39 -4.39 -10.85 -14.04
CA LEU A 39 -4.56 -11.21 -12.63
C LEU A 39 -5.54 -12.38 -12.51
N TRP A 40 -6.68 -12.23 -13.12
CA TRP A 40 -7.74 -13.22 -13.13
C TRP A 40 -8.60 -13.06 -14.39
N ARG A 41 -8.91 -14.18 -15.07
CA ARG A 41 -9.59 -14.16 -16.37
C ARG A 41 -10.92 -13.39 -16.37
N SER A 42 -11.63 -13.39 -15.25
CA SER A 42 -12.93 -12.73 -15.09
C SER A 42 -12.82 -11.36 -14.39
N ALA A 43 -11.64 -10.81 -14.18
CA ALA A 43 -11.43 -9.54 -13.51
C ALA A 43 -11.88 -8.30 -14.30
N PRO A 44 -11.74 -8.22 -15.65
CA PRO A 44 -12.15 -7.04 -16.38
C PRO A 44 -13.62 -6.68 -16.14
N GLY A 45 -13.87 -5.40 -15.86
CA GLY A 45 -15.22 -4.89 -15.58
C GLY A 45 -15.75 -5.22 -14.19
N LYS A 46 -14.97 -5.87 -13.33
CA LYS A 46 -15.31 -6.08 -11.92
C LYS A 46 -14.88 -4.88 -11.07
N GLU A 47 -15.18 -4.98 -9.80
CA GLU A 47 -14.75 -4.04 -8.78
C GLU A 47 -13.41 -4.43 -8.19
N GLY A 48 -12.62 -3.44 -7.80
CA GLY A 48 -11.34 -3.61 -7.13
C GLY A 48 -11.30 -2.90 -5.79
N MET A 49 -10.96 -3.62 -4.73
CA MET A 49 -10.85 -3.09 -3.38
C MET A 49 -9.51 -3.48 -2.77
N PRO A 50 -8.47 -2.63 -2.84
CA PRO A 50 -7.22 -2.84 -2.12
C PRO A 50 -7.43 -2.69 -0.62
N LEU A 51 -6.82 -3.61 0.13
CA LEU A 51 -6.70 -3.62 1.58
C LEU A 51 -5.23 -3.45 1.96
N VAL A 52 -4.95 -2.60 2.95
CA VAL A 52 -3.60 -2.43 3.48
C VAL A 52 -3.53 -2.94 4.91
N PHE A 53 -2.50 -3.75 5.19
CA PHE A 53 -2.24 -4.34 6.50
C PHE A 53 -0.96 -3.77 7.13
N SER A 54 -0.86 -3.79 8.45
CA SER A 54 0.33 -3.33 9.18
C SER A 54 1.54 -4.28 9.05
N HIS A 55 1.30 -5.54 8.70
CA HIS A 55 2.29 -6.59 8.52
C HIS A 55 2.08 -7.24 7.15
N GLU A 56 3.16 -7.77 6.60
CA GLU A 56 3.05 -8.61 5.40
C GLU A 56 2.26 -9.87 5.72
N ILE A 57 1.39 -10.22 4.81
CA ILE A 57 0.56 -11.42 4.91
C ILE A 57 1.39 -12.64 4.52
N ASP A 58 1.21 -13.74 5.24
CA ASP A 58 1.72 -15.05 4.84
C ASP A 58 0.97 -15.53 3.59
N PRO A 59 1.65 -15.68 2.45
CA PRO A 59 0.99 -16.08 1.21
C PRO A 59 0.27 -17.43 1.29
N THR A 60 0.64 -18.28 2.24
CA THR A 60 0.00 -19.59 2.43
C THR A 60 -1.31 -19.51 3.18
N SER A 61 -1.59 -18.38 3.85
CA SER A 61 -2.80 -18.16 4.62
C SER A 61 -3.88 -17.36 3.90
N LEU A 62 -3.57 -16.78 2.72
CA LEU A 62 -4.52 -15.94 2.01
C LEU A 62 -5.55 -16.77 1.25
N ASP A 63 -6.82 -16.62 1.61
CA ASP A 63 -7.96 -17.27 0.95
C ASP A 63 -9.13 -16.31 0.76
N ILE A 64 -9.95 -16.52 -0.26
CA ILE A 64 -11.15 -15.70 -0.54
C ILE A 64 -12.16 -15.74 0.61
N SER A 65 -12.24 -16.84 1.34
CA SER A 65 -13.14 -17.03 2.50
C SER A 65 -12.72 -16.22 3.73
N ASP A 66 -11.52 -15.61 3.73
CA ASP A 66 -11.07 -14.78 4.84
C ASP A 66 -11.81 -13.46 4.96
N PHE A 67 -12.50 -13.01 3.90
CA PHE A 67 -13.05 -11.68 3.81
C PHE A 67 -14.56 -11.67 3.75
N ARG A 68 -15.17 -10.78 4.53
CA ARG A 68 -16.61 -10.50 4.50
C ARG A 68 -16.85 -9.01 4.35
N ILE A 69 -17.63 -8.63 3.35
CA ILE A 69 -17.97 -7.25 3.03
C ILE A 69 -19.43 -7.01 3.41
N THR A 70 -19.70 -5.87 4.05
CA THR A 70 -21.07 -5.42 4.35
C THR A 70 -21.35 -4.13 3.59
N THR A 71 -22.45 -4.09 2.83
CA THR A 71 -22.84 -2.92 2.05
C THR A 71 -23.67 -1.92 2.87
N ALA A 72 -23.97 -0.75 2.28
CA ALA A 72 -24.81 0.28 2.88
C ALA A 72 -26.22 -0.22 3.20
N LYS A 73 -26.76 -1.17 2.41
CA LYS A 73 -28.08 -1.80 2.66
C LYS A 73 -28.01 -3.01 3.59
N GLY A 74 -26.83 -3.31 4.14
CA GLY A 74 -26.63 -4.44 5.07
C GLY A 74 -26.49 -5.79 4.38
N GLU A 75 -26.30 -5.84 3.07
CA GLU A 75 -26.02 -7.07 2.35
C GLU A 75 -24.63 -7.59 2.71
N THR A 76 -24.48 -8.90 2.76
CA THR A 76 -23.19 -9.58 3.00
C THR A 76 -22.67 -10.13 1.70
N LEU A 77 -21.48 -9.72 1.32
CA LEU A 77 -20.81 -10.09 0.08
C LEU A 77 -19.40 -10.64 0.36
N TYR A 78 -18.86 -11.36 -0.61
CA TYR A 78 -17.56 -12.01 -0.56
C TYR A 78 -16.78 -11.72 -1.83
N PRO A 79 -15.43 -11.65 -1.80
CA PRO A 79 -14.65 -11.53 -3.01
C PRO A 79 -14.77 -12.80 -3.86
N SER A 80 -14.64 -12.63 -5.18
CA SER A 80 -14.54 -13.73 -6.12
C SER A 80 -13.09 -14.15 -6.37
N PHE A 81 -12.15 -13.24 -6.12
CA PHE A 81 -10.71 -13.47 -6.26
C PHE A 81 -9.93 -12.55 -5.33
N VAL A 82 -8.78 -13.02 -4.85
CA VAL A 82 -7.83 -12.25 -4.03
C VAL A 82 -6.42 -12.43 -4.55
N THR A 83 -5.62 -11.37 -4.49
CA THR A 83 -4.24 -11.38 -4.98
C THR A 83 -3.40 -10.31 -4.29
N TYR A 84 -2.08 -10.53 -4.26
CA TYR A 84 -1.13 -9.46 -3.91
C TYR A 84 -0.79 -8.59 -5.11
N ALA A 85 -0.92 -9.11 -6.33
CA ALA A 85 -0.54 -8.37 -7.52
C ALA A 85 -1.41 -7.09 -7.70
N PRO A 86 -0.78 -5.94 -8.10
CA PRO A 86 0.61 -5.87 -8.58
C PRO A 86 1.70 -5.81 -7.49
N ALA A 87 1.43 -5.48 -6.23
CA ALA A 87 2.36 -5.33 -5.11
C ALA A 87 3.01 -6.69 -4.69
N LEU A 88 3.95 -7.17 -5.50
CA LEU A 88 4.60 -8.48 -5.34
C LEU A 88 6.07 -8.41 -4.93
N GLU A 89 6.61 -7.22 -4.79
CA GLU A 89 8.00 -7.02 -4.50
C GLU A 89 8.34 -7.29 -3.02
N ALA A 90 9.61 -7.19 -2.69
CA ALA A 90 10.05 -7.42 -1.32
C ALA A 90 9.45 -6.37 -0.38
N PHE A 91 8.83 -6.85 0.70
CA PHE A 91 8.17 -6.04 1.74
C PHE A 91 6.85 -5.37 1.37
N GLU A 92 6.20 -5.77 0.26
CA GLU A 92 4.92 -5.23 -0.20
C GLU A 92 3.72 -6.13 0.07
N LEU A 93 3.93 -7.38 0.44
CA LEU A 93 2.86 -8.35 0.70
C LEU A 93 1.91 -7.94 1.85
N ARG A 94 1.86 -6.64 2.13
CA ARG A 94 0.89 -6.01 3.03
C ARG A 94 -0.33 -5.43 2.30
N THR A 95 -0.28 -5.35 0.98
CA THR A 95 -1.42 -4.96 0.16
C THR A 95 -2.06 -6.20 -0.43
N VAL A 96 -3.38 -6.35 -0.25
CA VAL A 96 -4.19 -7.41 -0.84
C VAL A 96 -5.28 -6.76 -1.68
N LEU A 97 -5.38 -7.11 -2.95
CA LEU A 97 -6.46 -6.67 -3.83
C LEU A 97 -7.58 -7.71 -3.82
N LEU A 98 -8.76 -7.30 -3.38
CA LEU A 98 -10.00 -8.07 -3.54
C LEU A 98 -10.63 -7.69 -4.88
N ILE A 99 -11.09 -8.70 -5.62
CA ILE A 99 -11.81 -8.53 -6.89
C ILE A 99 -13.15 -9.25 -6.78
N GLY A 100 -14.25 -8.58 -7.14
CA GLY A 100 -15.59 -9.15 -7.04
C GLY A 100 -16.68 -8.18 -7.43
N GLU A 101 -17.85 -8.41 -6.85
CA GLU A 101 -19.00 -7.53 -6.87
C GLU A 101 -19.29 -7.14 -5.42
N PHE A 102 -19.05 -5.88 -5.06
CA PHE A 102 -19.10 -5.40 -3.67
C PHE A 102 -20.24 -4.41 -3.43
N GLY A 103 -21.00 -4.10 -4.47
CA GLY A 103 -22.08 -3.14 -4.47
C GLY A 103 -21.78 -1.94 -5.35
N ASN A 104 -22.71 -1.00 -5.45
CA ASN A 104 -22.65 0.09 -6.43
C ASN A 104 -22.78 1.44 -5.75
N TYR A 105 -21.94 2.39 -6.14
CA TYR A 105 -22.10 3.78 -5.75
C TYR A 105 -23.19 4.46 -6.62
N PRO A 106 -24.05 5.34 -6.07
CA PRO A 106 -24.16 5.70 -4.64
C PRO A 106 -25.11 4.81 -3.83
N ASP A 107 -25.82 3.89 -4.48
CA ASP A 107 -27.03 3.28 -3.91
C ASP A 107 -26.75 2.23 -2.84
N ASN A 108 -25.68 1.47 -2.98
CA ASN A 108 -25.35 0.33 -2.12
C ASN A 108 -23.86 0.02 -2.07
N GLU A 109 -23.02 1.03 -1.91
CA GLU A 109 -21.56 0.82 -1.84
C GLU A 109 -21.12 -0.02 -0.62
N PRO A 110 -19.94 -0.67 -0.66
CA PRO A 110 -19.39 -1.37 0.49
C PRO A 110 -19.08 -0.38 1.62
N LYS A 111 -19.44 -0.72 2.85
CA LYS A 111 -19.25 0.13 4.03
C LYS A 111 -18.28 -0.43 5.03
N LYS A 112 -18.16 -1.74 5.11
CA LYS A 112 -17.31 -2.42 6.09
C LYS A 112 -16.71 -3.66 5.47
N ILE A 113 -15.44 -3.91 5.74
CA ILE A 113 -14.76 -5.18 5.52
C ILE A 113 -14.35 -5.79 6.86
N GLU A 114 -14.46 -7.11 6.98
CA GLU A 114 -14.11 -7.86 8.17
C GLU A 114 -13.32 -9.12 7.79
N ILE A 115 -12.28 -9.43 8.56
CA ILE A 115 -11.52 -10.68 8.43
C ILE A 115 -12.24 -11.76 9.24
N VAL A 116 -12.78 -12.75 8.56
CA VAL A 116 -13.60 -13.83 9.16
C VAL A 116 -12.93 -15.20 9.10
N GLY A 117 -11.79 -15.32 8.45
CA GLY A 117 -10.96 -16.53 8.36
C GLY A 117 -9.62 -16.41 9.09
N GLU A 118 -8.76 -17.38 8.90
CA GLU A 118 -7.46 -17.49 9.58
C GLU A 118 -6.32 -16.77 8.86
N LEU A 119 -6.57 -15.58 8.33
CA LEU A 119 -5.54 -14.78 7.68
C LEU A 119 -4.41 -14.44 8.67
N LYS A 120 -3.18 -14.75 8.32
CA LYS A 120 -2.00 -14.58 9.18
C LYS A 120 -0.96 -13.67 8.53
N SER A 121 -0.23 -12.95 9.35
CA SER A 121 1.00 -12.28 8.93
C SER A 121 2.16 -13.28 8.83
N ARG A 122 3.22 -12.89 8.11
CA ARG A 122 4.44 -13.71 7.97
C ARG A 122 5.13 -14.04 9.29
N ASP A 123 4.94 -13.21 10.32
CA ASP A 123 5.42 -13.45 11.69
C ASP A 123 4.41 -14.21 12.57
N GLY A 124 3.32 -14.72 11.97
CA GLY A 124 2.36 -15.64 12.59
C GLY A 124 1.24 -14.98 13.39
N GLN A 125 1.08 -13.65 13.35
CA GLN A 125 -0.05 -12.98 14.02
C GLN A 125 -1.33 -13.17 13.19
N ASN A 126 -2.47 -13.34 13.87
CA ASN A 126 -3.76 -13.55 13.24
C ASN A 126 -4.56 -12.23 13.12
N PHE A 127 -5.18 -12.01 11.96
CA PHE A 127 -6.05 -10.86 11.71
C PHE A 127 -7.54 -11.17 11.98
N PHE A 128 -7.89 -12.37 12.36
CA PHE A 128 -9.28 -12.79 12.61
C PHE A 128 -10.04 -11.79 13.50
N GLY A 129 -11.26 -11.44 13.10
CA GLY A 129 -12.14 -10.53 13.82
C GLY A 129 -11.86 -9.04 13.59
N GLN A 130 -10.75 -8.70 12.92
CA GLN A 130 -10.46 -7.29 12.61
C GLN A 130 -11.35 -6.79 11.49
N ASN A 131 -11.68 -5.52 11.56
CA ASN A 131 -12.52 -4.87 10.56
C ASN A 131 -12.16 -3.38 10.43
N VAL A 132 -12.47 -2.81 9.28
CA VAL A 132 -12.38 -1.38 9.02
C VAL A 132 -13.56 -0.91 8.17
N SER A 133 -13.85 0.39 8.26
CA SER A 133 -14.75 1.03 7.30
C SER A 133 -14.09 1.06 5.93
N VAL A 134 -14.89 0.86 4.89
CA VAL A 134 -14.43 1.03 3.51
C VAL A 134 -14.50 2.50 3.15
N THR A 135 -13.40 3.03 2.64
CA THR A 135 -13.36 4.38 2.06
C THR A 135 -14.20 4.40 0.79
N SER A 136 -15.06 5.39 0.68
CA SER A 136 -16.04 5.50 -0.42
C SER A 136 -15.37 5.75 -1.76
N LEU A 137 -16.04 5.33 -2.83
CA LEU A 137 -15.61 5.50 -4.21
C LEU A 137 -15.25 6.95 -4.59
N ILE A 138 -15.95 7.92 -4.02
CA ILE A 138 -15.76 9.36 -4.34
C ILE A 138 -14.65 10.03 -3.53
N GLU A 139 -14.03 9.32 -2.61
CA GLU A 139 -12.91 9.85 -1.85
C GLU A 139 -11.61 9.61 -2.60
N GLY A 140 -10.72 10.60 -2.61
CA GLY A 140 -9.39 10.45 -3.20
C GLY A 140 -8.47 9.57 -2.36
N PRO A 141 -7.36 9.11 -2.94
CA PRO A 141 -6.41 8.24 -2.27
C PRO A 141 -5.69 8.97 -1.14
N PHE A 142 -5.22 8.23 -0.13
CA PHE A 142 -4.47 8.75 1.00
C PHE A 142 -3.37 7.77 1.41
N ILE A 143 -2.36 8.23 2.15
CA ILE A 143 -1.32 7.33 2.67
C ILE A 143 -1.90 6.49 3.80
N SER A 144 -2.03 5.19 3.58
CA SER A 144 -2.50 4.21 4.56
C SER A 144 -1.41 3.80 5.53
N TYR A 145 -0.19 3.61 5.05
CA TYR A 145 0.94 3.14 5.82
C TYR A 145 2.22 3.82 5.38
N ALA A 146 3.18 3.98 6.29
CA ALA A 146 4.52 4.45 5.98
C ALA A 146 5.54 3.79 6.92
N GLU A 147 6.66 3.36 6.36
CA GLU A 147 7.79 2.83 7.09
C GLU A 147 9.10 3.35 6.52
N TYR A 148 10.19 3.22 7.27
CA TYR A 148 11.50 3.58 6.76
C TYR A 148 12.52 2.46 6.94
N PHE A 149 13.47 2.45 6.04
CA PHE A 149 14.61 1.57 6.02
C PHE A 149 15.88 2.40 6.17
N ASP A 150 16.79 1.94 7.00
CA ASP A 150 18.20 2.31 6.89
C ASP A 150 18.75 1.62 5.65
N PHE A 151 19.25 2.39 4.68
CA PHE A 151 19.62 1.84 3.38
C PHE A 151 20.71 0.77 3.49
N GLU A 152 21.71 0.97 4.35
CA GLU A 152 22.83 0.04 4.48
C GLU A 152 22.45 -1.29 5.13
N ASN A 153 21.45 -1.26 6.04
CA ASN A 153 21.18 -2.39 6.94
C ASN A 153 19.86 -3.11 6.62
N SER A 154 18.92 -2.49 5.93
CA SER A 154 17.57 -3.02 5.89
C SER A 154 16.79 -2.86 4.58
N TYR A 155 17.27 -2.05 3.66
CA TYR A 155 16.58 -1.87 2.38
C TYR A 155 16.74 -3.12 1.48
N PRO A 156 15.65 -3.63 0.85
CA PRO A 156 15.68 -4.85 0.06
C PRO A 156 16.26 -4.64 -1.35
N TYR A 157 17.43 -4.02 -1.44
CA TYR A 157 18.07 -3.65 -2.68
C TYR A 157 18.23 -4.84 -3.63
N ASN A 158 17.73 -4.72 -4.85
CA ASN A 158 17.85 -5.71 -5.91
C ASN A 158 18.82 -5.22 -6.99
N GLU A 159 19.98 -5.86 -7.12
CA GLU A 159 20.98 -5.48 -8.13
C GLU A 159 20.48 -5.59 -9.58
N SER A 160 19.50 -6.45 -9.86
CA SER A 160 18.92 -6.62 -11.19
C SER A 160 17.93 -5.52 -11.57
N GLU A 161 17.44 -4.71 -10.60
CA GLU A 161 16.44 -3.66 -10.78
C GLU A 161 16.95 -2.27 -10.39
N ARG A 162 18.26 -2.07 -10.49
CA ARG A 162 18.99 -0.85 -10.05
C ARG A 162 18.38 0.47 -10.51
N GLU A 163 17.73 0.48 -11.68
CA GLU A 163 17.14 1.70 -12.24
C GLU A 163 15.82 2.07 -11.56
N LYS A 164 15.21 1.13 -10.85
CA LYS A 164 13.94 1.31 -10.17
C LYS A 164 14.09 1.59 -8.67
N ASP A 165 15.21 1.18 -8.09
CA ASP A 165 15.51 1.35 -6.67
C ASP A 165 16.16 2.71 -6.35
N CYS A 166 16.12 3.08 -5.07
CA CYS A 166 16.89 4.23 -4.57
C CYS A 166 18.39 4.04 -4.80
N PRO A 167 19.11 5.01 -5.39
CA PRO A 167 20.56 4.92 -5.66
C PRO A 167 21.39 4.74 -4.39
N ARG A 168 22.17 3.66 -4.32
CA ARG A 168 22.92 3.29 -3.12
C ARG A 168 23.95 4.33 -2.67
N ALA A 169 24.56 5.06 -3.61
CA ALA A 169 25.64 6.00 -3.29
C ALA A 169 25.15 7.27 -2.58
N GLU A 170 23.89 7.63 -2.77
CA GLU A 170 23.34 8.91 -2.34
C GLU A 170 22.25 8.77 -1.26
N THR A 171 21.69 7.56 -1.09
CA THR A 171 20.58 7.30 -0.17
C THR A 171 21.08 6.92 1.21
N ALA A 172 20.68 7.66 2.22
CA ALA A 172 20.90 7.29 3.62
C ALA A 172 19.69 6.55 4.21
N ILE A 173 18.48 6.94 3.80
CA ILE A 173 17.20 6.42 4.30
C ILE A 173 16.23 6.30 3.13
N VAL A 174 15.48 5.22 3.07
CA VAL A 174 14.31 5.09 2.22
C VAL A 174 13.07 5.19 3.07
N VAL A 175 12.12 6.03 2.68
CA VAL A 175 10.78 6.08 3.28
C VAL A 175 9.80 5.50 2.28
N ARG A 176 9.36 4.25 2.52
CA ARG A 176 8.29 3.62 1.75
C ARG A 176 6.95 4.11 2.24
N ILE A 177 6.12 4.59 1.33
CA ILE A 177 4.73 4.93 1.59
C ILE A 177 3.81 4.00 0.81
N VAL A 178 2.71 3.61 1.44
CA VAL A 178 1.69 2.74 0.88
C VAL A 178 0.39 3.52 0.82
N TRP A 179 -0.08 3.79 -0.38
CA TRP A 179 -1.37 4.42 -0.60
C TRP A 179 -2.52 3.44 -0.36
N ALA A 180 -3.71 3.98 -0.10
CA ALA A 180 -4.90 3.16 0.10
C ALA A 180 -5.31 2.35 -1.14
N GLY A 181 -4.91 2.83 -2.32
CA GLY A 181 -5.11 2.17 -3.61
C GLY A 181 -4.04 2.63 -4.60
N GLY A 182 -4.02 2.07 -5.79
CA GLY A 182 -3.12 2.48 -6.86
C GLY A 182 -3.28 3.96 -7.20
N VAL A 183 -2.17 4.64 -7.41
CA VAL A 183 -2.12 6.09 -7.65
C VAL A 183 -1.31 6.44 -8.88
N ARG A 184 -1.58 7.64 -9.43
CA ARG A 184 -0.81 8.31 -10.47
C ARG A 184 -0.74 9.80 -10.19
N ALA A 185 0.18 10.50 -10.82
CA ALA A 185 0.17 11.96 -10.84
C ALA A 185 -1.07 12.48 -11.60
N ALA A 186 -1.42 13.74 -11.38
CA ALA A 186 -2.62 14.37 -11.95
C ALA A 186 -2.66 14.37 -13.50
N ASP A 187 -1.51 14.22 -14.16
CA ASP A 187 -1.40 14.08 -15.61
C ASP A 187 -1.53 12.64 -16.12
N GLY A 188 -1.79 11.68 -15.22
CA GLY A 188 -1.95 10.26 -15.52
C GLY A 188 -0.64 9.48 -15.69
N GLN A 189 0.51 10.15 -15.54
CA GLN A 189 1.82 9.47 -15.49
C GLN A 189 2.08 8.95 -14.07
N GLU A 190 3.06 8.06 -13.90
CA GLU A 190 3.54 7.67 -12.58
C GLU A 190 4.05 8.90 -11.81
N LEU A 191 3.98 8.85 -10.48
CA LEU A 191 4.65 9.83 -9.62
C LEU A 191 6.16 9.76 -9.84
N GLY A 192 6.83 10.91 -9.86
CA GLY A 192 8.26 10.96 -10.16
C GLY A 192 8.94 12.24 -9.70
N ASP A 193 10.12 12.53 -10.24
CA ASP A 193 10.98 13.64 -9.81
C ASP A 193 10.31 15.02 -9.83
N ARG A 194 9.33 15.22 -10.71
CA ARG A 194 8.54 16.45 -10.76
C ARG A 194 7.66 16.68 -9.52
N ASP A 195 7.37 15.60 -8.77
CA ASP A 195 6.49 15.61 -7.62
C ASP A 195 7.24 15.67 -6.27
N LEU A 196 8.58 15.58 -6.29
CA LEU A 196 9.45 15.50 -5.09
C LEU A 196 9.13 16.56 -4.03
N LYS A 197 8.89 17.81 -4.45
CA LYS A 197 8.64 18.94 -3.52
C LYS A 197 7.27 18.87 -2.83
N ARG A 198 6.39 17.99 -3.29
CA ARG A 198 5.08 17.76 -2.71
C ARG A 198 5.10 16.83 -1.51
N PHE A 199 6.23 16.11 -1.33
CA PHE A 199 6.48 15.21 -0.20
C PHE A 199 7.40 15.88 0.80
N ARG A 200 7.02 15.91 2.06
CA ARG A 200 7.81 16.45 3.17
C ARG A 200 7.98 15.39 4.24
N ILE A 201 9.22 15.16 4.64
CA ILE A 201 9.55 14.19 5.69
C ILE A 201 10.02 14.96 6.92
N ARG A 202 9.29 14.82 8.03
CA ARG A 202 9.72 15.37 9.31
C ARG A 202 10.78 14.47 9.93
N MET A 203 12.00 14.97 10.03
CA MET A 203 13.17 14.25 10.54
C MET A 203 13.53 14.69 11.96
N THR A 204 14.17 13.79 12.73
CA THR A 204 14.72 14.09 14.05
C THR A 204 16.11 13.47 14.24
N SER A 205 16.96 14.14 15.03
CA SER A 205 18.22 13.59 15.54
C SER A 205 18.51 14.23 16.90
N GLY A 206 18.41 13.45 17.96
CA GLY A 206 18.45 13.98 19.33
C GLY A 206 17.33 15.00 19.55
N LYS A 207 17.71 16.24 19.86
CA LYS A 207 16.76 17.38 20.07
C LYS A 207 16.51 18.19 18.79
N LYS A 208 17.23 17.92 17.71
CA LYS A 208 17.07 18.65 16.45
C LYS A 208 15.92 18.06 15.65
N THR A 209 15.11 18.91 15.06
CA THR A 209 14.04 18.55 14.14
C THR A 209 14.13 19.42 12.89
N TRP A 210 13.91 18.82 11.71
CA TRP A 210 13.90 19.56 10.42
C TRP A 210 12.95 18.88 9.44
N THR A 211 12.76 19.50 8.30
CA THR A 211 12.04 18.91 7.17
C THR A 211 13.05 18.53 6.10
N ALA A 212 13.04 17.28 5.69
CA ALA A 212 13.74 16.79 4.52
C ALA A 212 12.76 16.61 3.35
N PHE A 213 13.31 16.62 2.14
CA PHE A 213 12.59 16.32 0.90
C PHE A 213 13.29 15.13 0.24
N PRO A 214 12.53 14.23 -0.40
CA PRO A 214 13.15 13.20 -1.23
C PRO A 214 13.91 13.86 -2.38
N TYR A 215 15.00 13.27 -2.78
CA TYR A 215 15.75 13.69 -3.96
C TYR A 215 15.39 12.84 -5.20
N GLN A 216 14.74 11.70 -4.99
CA GLN A 216 14.23 10.80 -6.01
C GLN A 216 13.00 10.05 -5.48
N ILE A 217 12.08 9.68 -6.36
CA ILE A 217 11.03 8.68 -6.12
C ILE A 217 11.45 7.43 -6.87
N ALA A 218 11.46 6.31 -6.19
CA ALA A 218 11.78 4.99 -6.71
C ALA A 218 10.59 4.04 -6.50
N ASP A 219 10.73 2.77 -6.91
CA ASP A 219 9.66 1.79 -6.84
C ASP A 219 8.47 2.22 -7.71
N ILE A 220 8.75 2.39 -9.00
CA ILE A 220 7.83 2.94 -10.01
C ILE A 220 7.74 2.01 -11.21
N ASP A 221 6.76 2.24 -12.11
CA ASP A 221 6.49 1.47 -13.34
C ASP A 221 5.91 0.06 -13.12
N ASP A 222 5.36 -0.23 -11.96
CA ASP A 222 4.72 -1.51 -11.62
C ASP A 222 3.20 -1.41 -11.44
N ASN A 223 2.66 -0.19 -11.37
CA ASN A 223 1.24 0.14 -11.22
C ASN A 223 0.62 -0.34 -9.90
N ASP A 224 1.41 -0.38 -8.85
CA ASP A 224 0.93 -0.74 -7.53
C ASP A 224 0.61 0.50 -6.65
N ASN A 225 0.59 0.36 -5.35
CA ASN A 225 0.27 1.42 -4.40
C ASN A 225 1.43 1.74 -3.46
N ASN A 226 2.64 1.25 -3.73
CA ASN A 226 3.85 1.57 -3.00
C ASN A 226 4.68 2.58 -3.79
N ILE A 227 5.42 3.43 -3.09
CA ILE A 227 6.50 4.23 -3.66
C ILE A 227 7.59 4.43 -2.61
N ASP A 228 8.84 4.49 -3.04
CA ASP A 228 10.00 4.71 -2.21
C ASP A 228 10.53 6.13 -2.37
N LEU A 229 10.57 6.87 -1.26
CA LEU A 229 11.14 8.20 -1.19
C LEU A 229 12.60 8.11 -0.76
N CYS A 230 13.53 8.43 -1.66
CA CYS A 230 14.96 8.36 -1.43
C CYS A 230 15.44 9.62 -0.69
N ILE A 231 15.99 9.47 0.52
CA ILE A 231 16.43 10.56 1.39
C ILE A 231 17.94 10.47 1.57
N SER A 232 18.67 11.55 1.24
CA SER A 232 20.13 11.64 1.42
C SER A 232 20.55 12.01 2.85
N GLU A 233 19.63 12.59 3.62
CA GLU A 233 19.92 13.08 4.97
C GLU A 233 19.80 11.96 6.01
N LYS A 234 20.79 11.88 6.92
CA LYS A 234 20.74 10.94 8.07
C LYS A 234 19.86 11.50 9.19
N GLY A 235 19.09 10.61 9.83
CA GLY A 235 18.21 10.95 10.95
C GLY A 235 17.12 9.90 11.11
N ILE A 236 16.16 10.19 11.97
CA ILE A 236 14.97 9.33 12.19
C ILE A 236 13.76 10.04 11.59
N PRO A 237 13.17 9.52 10.52
CA PRO A 237 11.93 10.07 9.98
C PRO A 237 10.77 9.77 10.94
N LYS A 238 9.87 10.74 11.13
CA LYS A 238 8.74 10.65 12.04
C LYS A 238 7.40 10.73 11.35
N PHE A 239 7.27 11.63 10.39
CA PHE A 239 6.05 11.83 9.62
C PHE A 239 6.39 12.11 8.17
N VAL A 240 5.58 11.57 7.27
CA VAL A 240 5.48 12.02 5.88
C VAL A 240 4.22 12.84 5.73
N GLU A 241 4.33 13.94 5.00
CA GLU A 241 3.23 14.83 4.63
C GLU A 241 3.22 14.94 3.11
N VAL A 242 2.05 14.83 2.50
CA VAL A 242 1.86 14.98 1.05
C VAL A 242 0.82 16.06 0.81
N GLU A 243 1.12 16.97 -0.12
CA GLU A 243 0.21 18.04 -0.49
C GLU A 243 -1.07 17.49 -1.15
N ALA A 244 -2.17 18.19 -0.98
CA ALA A 244 -3.39 17.86 -1.73
C ALA A 244 -3.14 17.97 -3.25
N ASN A 245 -3.86 17.18 -4.03
CA ASN A 245 -3.75 17.13 -5.50
C ASN A 245 -2.35 16.75 -6.00
N THR A 246 -1.63 15.92 -5.26
CA THR A 246 -0.36 15.32 -5.70
C THR A 246 -0.61 14.06 -6.53
N ALA A 247 -1.52 13.23 -6.07
CA ALA A 247 -1.86 11.96 -6.67
C ALA A 247 -3.36 11.87 -6.96
N ILE A 248 -3.70 11.10 -7.98
CA ILE A 248 -5.08 10.73 -8.30
C ILE A 248 -5.22 9.20 -8.27
N ASP A 249 -6.41 8.74 -7.96
CA ASP A 249 -6.78 7.35 -8.12
C ASP A 249 -7.10 6.98 -9.59
N PRO A 250 -7.41 5.72 -9.94
CA PRO A 250 -7.76 5.34 -11.31
C PRO A 250 -9.00 6.05 -11.89
N ARG A 251 -9.83 6.67 -11.06
CA ARG A 251 -11.01 7.45 -11.46
C ARG A 251 -10.72 8.92 -11.70
N GLY A 252 -9.56 9.40 -11.21
CA GLY A 252 -9.17 10.81 -11.27
C GLY A 252 -9.49 11.60 -10.01
N ASP A 253 -9.96 10.95 -8.94
CA ASP A 253 -10.19 11.61 -7.65
C ASP A 253 -8.85 11.92 -6.98
N ALA A 254 -8.64 13.21 -6.63
CA ALA A 254 -7.36 13.66 -6.11
C ALA A 254 -7.23 13.43 -4.61
N ASN A 255 -6.00 13.16 -4.16
CA ASN A 255 -5.72 13.02 -2.74
C ASN A 255 -5.98 14.33 -1.98
N PRO A 256 -6.59 14.28 -0.78
CA PRO A 256 -6.55 15.39 0.17
C PRO A 256 -5.11 15.56 0.71
N TYR A 257 -4.83 16.68 1.41
CA TYR A 257 -3.62 16.73 2.23
C TYR A 257 -3.58 15.52 3.15
N THR A 258 -2.50 14.78 3.13
CA THR A 258 -2.34 13.58 3.95
C THR A 258 -1.06 13.64 4.77
N LYS A 259 -1.15 13.17 6.01
CA LYS A 259 -0.04 13.07 6.95
C LYS A 259 -0.04 11.70 7.60
N LYS A 260 1.10 11.02 7.57
CA LYS A 260 1.24 9.69 8.16
C LYS A 260 2.47 9.60 9.05
N GLU A 261 2.33 8.94 10.18
CA GLU A 261 3.48 8.56 11.01
C GLU A 261 4.30 7.51 10.25
N ILE A 262 5.62 7.71 10.27
CA ILE A 262 6.56 6.76 9.68
C ILE A 262 7.06 5.82 10.77
N LEU A 263 6.87 4.55 10.55
CA LEU A 263 7.24 3.50 11.49
C LEU A 263 8.65 2.99 11.18
N SER A 264 9.42 2.67 12.21
CA SER A 264 10.65 1.92 11.98
C SER A 264 10.30 0.49 11.61
N ARG A 265 10.88 -0.03 10.58
CA ARG A 265 10.75 -1.44 10.26
C ARG A 265 11.54 -2.32 11.23
N TRP A 266 12.59 -1.75 11.85
CA TRP A 266 13.57 -2.41 12.74
C TRP A 266 13.51 -1.90 14.16
#